data_4fe1ed672c839e88d18c007f9eece3b1
#
_entry.id   4fe1ed672c839e88d18c007f9eece3b1
#
_cell.length_a   1.000
_cell.length_b   1.000
_cell.length_c   1.000
_cell.angle_alpha   90.00
_cell.angle_beta   90.00
_cell.angle_gamma   90.00
#
_symmetry.space_group_name_H-M   'P 1'
#
loop_
_entity.id
_entity.type
_entity.pdbx_description
1 polymer ?
#
loop_
_entity_poly.entity_id
_entity_poly.type
_entity_poly.pdbx_seq_one_letter_code
_entity_poly.pdbx_strand_id
1 'polypeptide(L)'
;MKYNTYTLDNGLRIIHLPSDSKVVYCGYQINAGTRDEEPGEEGLAHFCEHVTFKGTKRRKAWHILNCLESVGGDLNAYTNKEGTVYY
;
A
#
# COMPACT_ATOMS: atom_id res chain seq x y z
N MET A 1 -18.23 1.85 -17.25
CA MET A 1 -17.13 1.06 -16.70
C MET A 1 -17.65 0.26 -15.51
N LYS A 2 -17.55 -1.05 -15.61
CA LYS A 2 -18.07 -1.93 -14.56
C LYS A 2 -16.93 -2.48 -13.72
N TYR A 3 -17.05 -2.37 -12.41
CA TYR A 3 -16.11 -2.95 -11.46
C TYR A 3 -16.88 -3.80 -10.45
N ASN A 4 -16.16 -4.73 -9.84
CA ASN A 4 -16.68 -5.62 -8.83
C ASN A 4 -16.25 -5.16 -7.46
N THR A 5 -17.10 -5.34 -6.45
CA THR A 5 -16.77 -5.01 -5.08
C THR A 5 -17.01 -6.21 -4.20
N TYR A 6 -16.13 -6.43 -3.25
CA TYR A 6 -16.19 -7.52 -2.29
C TYR A 6 -15.82 -7.01 -0.91
N THR A 7 -16.39 -7.59 0.13
CA THR A 7 -15.99 -7.33 1.50
C THR A 7 -15.67 -8.67 2.14
N LEU A 8 -14.44 -8.81 2.64
CA LEU A 8 -14.01 -10.02 3.31
C LEU A 8 -14.54 -10.04 4.74
N ASP A 9 -14.52 -11.22 5.38
CA ASP A 9 -15.04 -11.40 6.74
C ASP A 9 -14.31 -10.54 7.75
N ASN A 10 -13.03 -10.20 7.50
CA ASN A 10 -12.25 -9.32 8.36
C ASN A 10 -12.51 -7.83 8.12
N GLY A 11 -13.45 -7.49 7.24
CA GLY A 11 -13.79 -6.11 6.92
C GLY A 11 -12.99 -5.49 5.78
N LEU A 12 -12.01 -6.19 5.22
CA LEU A 12 -11.25 -5.69 4.08
C LEU A 12 -12.15 -5.57 2.86
N ARG A 13 -12.18 -4.38 2.26
CA ARG A 13 -12.96 -4.11 1.05
C ARG A 13 -12.06 -4.20 -0.18
N ILE A 14 -12.57 -4.85 -1.21
CA ILE A 14 -11.84 -5.06 -2.45
C ILE A 14 -12.63 -4.44 -3.59
N ILE A 15 -11.97 -3.66 -4.43
CA ILE A 15 -12.51 -3.14 -5.68
C ILE A 15 -11.71 -3.75 -6.81
N HIS A 16 -12.39 -4.42 -7.73
CA HIS A 16 -11.75 -5.12 -8.84
C HIS A 16 -12.29 -4.60 -10.17
N LEU A 17 -11.40 -4.09 -11.00
CA LEU A 17 -11.73 -3.67 -12.36
C LEU A 17 -11.05 -4.62 -13.35
N PRO A 18 -11.80 -5.53 -13.99
CA PRO A 18 -11.23 -6.42 -15.00
C PRO A 18 -10.71 -5.63 -16.21
N SER A 19 -9.62 -6.10 -16.77
CA SER A 19 -8.99 -5.48 -17.94
C SER A 19 -8.34 -6.55 -18.81
N ASP A 20 -8.29 -6.31 -20.12
CA ASP A 20 -7.58 -7.17 -21.06
C ASP A 20 -6.08 -6.82 -21.14
N SER A 21 -5.63 -5.83 -20.39
CA SER A 21 -4.23 -5.43 -20.36
C SER A 21 -3.36 -6.54 -19.82
N LYS A 22 -2.14 -6.65 -20.35
CA LYS A 22 -1.13 -7.58 -19.82
C LYS A 22 -0.46 -7.04 -18.56
N VAL A 23 -0.74 -5.79 -18.20
CA VAL A 23 -0.20 -5.16 -17.00
C VAL A 23 -1.28 -5.16 -15.93
N VAL A 24 -0.89 -5.51 -14.70
CA VAL A 24 -1.78 -5.54 -13.54
C VAL A 24 -1.40 -4.41 -12.60
N TYR A 25 -2.41 -3.68 -12.15
CA TYR A 25 -2.25 -2.64 -11.12
C TYR A 25 -2.95 -3.11 -9.86
N CYS A 26 -2.25 -3.06 -8.73
CA CYS A 26 -2.78 -3.51 -7.45
C CYS A 26 -2.29 -2.59 -6.35
N GLY A 27 -3.11 -2.36 -5.34
CA GLY A 27 -2.71 -1.51 -4.23
C GLY A 27 -3.58 -1.71 -3.00
N TYR A 28 -3.05 -1.21 -1.88
CA TYR A 28 -3.77 -1.13 -0.61
C TYR A 28 -3.91 0.33 -0.22
N GLN A 29 -5.14 0.72 0.11
CA GLN A 29 -5.40 2.05 0.64
C GLN A 29 -5.81 1.92 2.10
N ILE A 30 -5.10 2.62 2.97
CA ILE A 30 -5.35 2.62 4.41
C ILE A 30 -5.94 3.97 4.79
N ASN A 31 -7.06 3.97 5.49
CA ASN A 31 -7.75 5.19 5.91
C ASN A 31 -7.07 5.78 7.16
N ALA A 32 -5.79 6.07 7.03
CA ALA A 32 -4.98 6.71 8.08
C ALA A 32 -3.88 7.52 7.41
N GLY A 33 -3.83 8.80 7.69
CA GLY A 33 -2.86 9.72 7.11
C GLY A 33 -2.38 10.74 8.13
N THR A 34 -1.72 11.80 7.66
CA THR A 34 -1.13 12.78 8.56
C THR A 34 -2.17 13.52 9.38
N ARG A 35 -3.42 13.60 8.91
CA ARG A 35 -4.50 14.24 9.67
C ARG A 35 -4.85 13.50 10.95
N ASP A 36 -4.55 12.19 11.00
CA ASP A 36 -4.86 11.35 12.16
C ASP A 36 -3.78 11.41 13.24
N GLU A 37 -2.68 12.13 12.98
CA GLU A 37 -1.61 12.30 13.95
C GLU A 37 -2.03 13.23 15.07
N GLU A 38 -1.73 12.85 16.31
CA GLU A 38 -1.96 13.68 17.46
C GLU A 38 -0.78 14.65 17.68
N PRO A 39 -0.97 15.73 18.49
CA PRO A 39 0.14 16.62 18.81
C PRO A 39 1.33 15.84 19.39
N GLY A 40 2.52 16.09 18.87
CA GLY A 40 3.74 15.39 19.26
C GLY A 40 4.05 14.18 18.38
N GLU A 41 3.14 13.82 17.46
CA GLU A 41 3.31 12.67 16.55
C GLU A 41 3.59 13.10 15.11
N GLU A 42 3.95 14.34 14.89
CA GLU A 42 4.17 14.88 13.54
C GLU A 42 5.21 14.04 12.79
N GLY A 43 4.83 13.58 11.59
CA GLY A 43 5.68 12.74 10.76
C GLY A 43 5.52 11.24 11.01
N LEU A 44 4.68 10.83 11.96
CA LEU A 44 4.51 9.42 12.30
C LEU A 44 3.97 8.60 11.12
N ALA A 45 2.97 9.10 10.41
CA ALA A 45 2.39 8.41 9.27
C ALA A 45 3.43 8.19 8.16
N HIS A 46 4.22 9.21 7.85
CA HIS A 46 5.30 9.10 6.87
C HIS A 46 6.38 8.12 7.33
N PHE A 47 6.72 8.15 8.62
CA PHE A 47 7.69 7.23 9.20
C PHE A 47 7.20 5.78 9.09
N CYS A 48 5.93 5.53 9.39
CA CYS A 48 5.35 4.18 9.26
C CYS A 48 5.41 3.69 7.81
N GLU A 49 5.17 4.57 6.83
CA GLU A 49 5.33 4.24 5.42
C GLU A 49 6.76 3.78 5.14
N HIS A 50 7.79 4.51 5.61
CA HIS A 50 9.17 4.13 5.42
C HIS A 50 9.49 2.79 6.09
N VAL A 51 9.00 2.56 7.29
CA VAL A 51 9.29 1.35 8.05
C VAL A 51 8.81 0.08 7.34
N THR A 52 7.69 0.16 6.62
CA THR A 52 7.17 -1.01 5.89
C THR A 52 8.12 -1.50 4.80
N PHE A 53 9.03 -0.66 4.33
CA PHE A 53 10.03 -1.02 3.32
C PHE A 53 11.38 -1.43 3.91
N LYS A 54 11.52 -1.43 5.24
CA LYS A 54 12.83 -1.66 5.89
C LYS A 54 13.07 -3.11 6.28
N GLY A 55 12.06 -3.95 6.20
CA GLY A 55 12.24 -5.38 6.43
C GLY A 55 11.21 -5.98 7.34
N THR A 56 11.21 -7.31 7.36
CA THR A 56 10.36 -8.14 8.21
C THR A 56 11.24 -9.21 8.84
N LYS A 57 10.63 -10.14 9.59
CA LYS A 57 11.37 -11.28 10.14
C LYS A 57 12.02 -12.16 9.07
N ARG A 58 11.41 -12.22 7.87
CA ARG A 58 11.83 -13.12 6.78
C ARG A 58 12.50 -12.40 5.62
N ARG A 59 12.33 -11.08 5.51
CA ARG A 59 12.82 -10.31 4.37
C ARG A 59 13.60 -9.10 4.84
N LYS A 60 14.80 -8.93 4.29
CA LYS A 60 15.58 -7.71 4.48
C LYS A 60 15.03 -6.61 3.58
N ALA A 61 15.44 -5.37 3.81
CA ALA A 61 14.94 -4.23 3.03
C ALA A 61 15.11 -4.42 1.52
N TRP A 62 16.25 -4.93 1.08
CA TRP A 62 16.49 -5.12 -0.35
C TRP A 62 15.61 -6.23 -0.95
N HIS A 63 15.20 -7.22 -0.16
CA HIS A 63 14.25 -8.23 -0.62
C HIS A 63 12.89 -7.61 -0.92
N ILE A 64 12.45 -6.68 -0.05
CA ILE A 64 11.17 -6.00 -0.23
C ILE A 64 11.21 -5.13 -1.49
N LEU A 65 12.28 -4.35 -1.67
CA LEU A 65 12.42 -3.48 -2.83
C LEU A 65 12.49 -4.26 -4.14
N ASN A 66 13.09 -5.46 -4.12
CA ASN A 66 13.30 -6.25 -5.33
C ASN A 66 12.22 -7.29 -5.61
N CYS A 67 11.27 -7.52 -4.69
CA CYS A 67 10.31 -8.63 -4.85
C CYS A 67 9.45 -8.50 -6.11
N LEU A 68 9.15 -7.29 -6.55
CA LEU A 68 8.43 -7.06 -7.80
C LEU A 68 9.35 -6.66 -8.95
N GLU A 69 10.47 -5.98 -8.66
CA GLU A 69 11.43 -5.59 -9.70
C GLU A 69 12.01 -6.81 -10.41
N SER A 70 12.20 -7.91 -9.70
CA SER A 70 12.72 -9.15 -10.27
C SER A 70 11.83 -9.73 -11.37
N VAL A 71 10.55 -9.33 -11.41
CA VAL A 71 9.59 -9.77 -12.45
C VAL A 71 9.06 -8.59 -13.27
N GLY A 72 9.78 -7.47 -13.24
CA GLY A 72 9.43 -6.30 -14.04
C GLY A 72 8.36 -5.40 -13.44
N GLY A 73 8.02 -5.59 -12.18
CA GLY A 73 7.03 -4.76 -11.50
C GLY A 73 7.66 -3.63 -10.68
N ASP A 74 6.83 -2.69 -10.30
CA ASP A 74 7.23 -1.57 -9.44
C ASP A 74 6.41 -1.61 -8.15
N LEU A 75 7.05 -1.25 -7.04
CA LEU A 75 6.41 -1.12 -5.74
C LEU A 75 6.64 0.30 -5.22
N ASN A 76 5.57 0.95 -4.81
CA ASN A 76 5.65 2.33 -4.36
C ASN A 76 4.63 2.61 -3.26
N ALA A 77 4.74 3.77 -2.65
CA ALA A 77 3.80 4.19 -1.62
C ALA A 77 3.77 5.71 -1.51
N TYR A 78 2.68 6.24 -0.99
CA TYR A 78 2.61 7.63 -0.60
C TYR A 78 1.66 7.81 0.60
N THR A 79 1.89 8.87 1.36
CA THR A 79 1.05 9.26 2.49
C THR A 79 0.59 10.69 2.29
N ASN A 80 -0.70 10.94 2.48
CA ASN A 80 -1.26 12.28 2.48
C ASN A 80 -2.09 12.49 3.75
N LYS A 81 -2.84 13.58 3.80
CA LYS A 81 -3.63 13.92 5.00
C LYS A 81 -4.73 12.90 5.28
N GLU A 82 -5.28 12.28 4.25
CA GLU A 82 -6.46 11.42 4.37
C GLU A 82 -6.11 9.95 4.46
N GLY A 83 -4.98 9.52 3.91
CA GLY A 83 -4.68 8.11 3.86
C GLY A 83 -3.26 7.79 3.45
N THR A 84 -2.94 6.50 3.49
CA THR A 84 -1.67 5.95 3.04
C THR A 84 -1.98 4.88 1.98
N VAL A 85 -1.24 4.92 0.89
CA VAL A 85 -1.46 4.00 -0.23
C VAL A 85 -0.15 3.28 -0.56
N TYR A 86 -0.24 1.97 -0.71
CA TYR A 86 0.84 1.10 -1.18
C TYR A 86 0.42 0.50 -2.52
N TYR A 87 1.21 0.70 -3.56
CA TYR A 87 0.84 0.23 -4.91
C TYR A 87 2.02 -0.22 -5.75
#